data_86505113ab87aa1f4ede119dc08d77c4
#
_entry.id   86505113ab87aa1f4ede119dc08d77c4
#
_cell.length_a   1.000
_cell.length_b   1.000
_cell.length_c   1.000
_cell.angle_alpha   90.00
_cell.angle_beta   90.00
_cell.angle_gamma   90.00
#
_symmetry.space_group_name_H-M   'P 1'
#
loop_
_entity.id
_entity.type
_entity.pdbx_description
1 polymer ?
#
loop_
_entity_poly.entity_id
_entity_poly.type
_entity_poly.pdbx_seq_one_letter_code
_entity_poly.pdbx_strand_id
1 'polypeptide(L)'
;LDVHLSADGEVVVFHDDNLERITGLADRVDALDFASLRTLDAGAWKGPSYAGAQIPTLAESLDLAKGRIGVYVEIKNAANDGALLEQILAMSEGVPVMTDAHARKILAAIEESGTKNLELTRKTLALIRERHMEKEIVIQSFSPVICAVARIEAPEMRVEFLAGAEPDKHEDWARIERWAFLLDLHGVNISYGSLTSGRVAVVRESGKTMAVWTVDDLEQMRHCTSLGVDAIITNVPSRCLKLLGRASSAQRK
;
A
#
# COMPACT_ATOMS: atom_id res chain seq x y z
N LEU A 1 5.30 -5.02 -2.06
CA LEU A 1 6.49 -4.32 -1.57
C LEU A 1 6.12 -2.97 -0.97
N ASP A 2 7.00 -2.43 -0.11
CA ASP A 2 6.78 -1.26 0.71
C ASP A 2 7.87 -0.24 0.44
N VAL A 3 7.53 1.05 0.35
CA VAL A 3 8.51 2.08 -0.01
C VAL A 3 8.59 3.19 1.02
N HIS A 4 9.82 3.65 1.24
CA HIS A 4 10.19 4.81 2.06
C HIS A 4 11.09 5.76 1.27
N LEU A 5 11.29 6.99 1.78
CA LEU A 5 12.38 7.86 1.35
C LEU A 5 13.61 7.64 2.23
N SER A 6 14.80 7.56 1.64
CA SER A 6 16.06 7.78 2.34
C SER A 6 16.24 9.28 2.70
N ALA A 7 17.22 9.60 3.52
CA ALA A 7 17.52 10.99 3.91
C ALA A 7 17.83 11.90 2.71
N ASP A 8 18.46 11.35 1.67
CA ASP A 8 18.80 12.03 0.41
C ASP A 8 17.70 11.93 -0.65
N GLY A 9 16.54 11.34 -0.29
CA GLY A 9 15.34 11.31 -1.10
C GLY A 9 15.28 10.23 -2.18
N GLU A 10 16.06 9.15 -2.07
CA GLU A 10 15.90 7.96 -2.89
C GLU A 10 14.68 7.14 -2.42
N VAL A 11 13.91 6.56 -3.33
CA VAL A 11 12.79 5.68 -3.01
C VAL A 11 13.31 4.26 -2.84
N VAL A 12 13.35 3.78 -1.60
CA VAL A 12 13.89 2.47 -1.22
C VAL A 12 12.79 1.51 -0.83
N VAL A 13 13.02 0.20 -1.04
CA VAL A 13 12.09 -0.85 -0.67
C VAL A 13 12.46 -1.43 0.68
N PHE A 14 11.64 -1.13 1.67
CA PHE A 14 11.79 -1.64 3.04
C PHE A 14 10.43 -1.62 3.75
N HIS A 15 10.18 -2.57 4.67
CA HIS A 15 8.86 -2.70 5.30
C HIS A 15 8.71 -1.84 6.56
N ASP A 16 9.69 -1.90 7.47
CA ASP A 16 9.59 -1.27 8.79
C ASP A 16 10.04 0.20 8.73
N ASP A 17 9.56 1.03 9.66
CA ASP A 17 9.99 2.43 9.78
C ASP A 17 11.45 2.55 10.24
N ASN A 18 11.95 1.55 11.00
CA ASN A 18 13.32 1.47 11.48
C ASN A 18 14.03 0.21 10.98
N LEU A 19 15.34 0.21 11.07
CA LEU A 19 16.21 -0.83 10.51
C LEU A 19 16.47 -1.98 11.51
N GLU A 20 16.04 -1.84 12.77
CA GLU A 20 16.49 -2.67 13.90
C GLU A 20 16.19 -4.15 13.71
N ARG A 21 14.96 -4.51 13.37
CA ARG A 21 14.55 -5.93 13.22
C ARG A 21 15.32 -6.67 12.12
N ILE A 22 15.67 -5.96 11.07
CA ILE A 22 16.27 -6.55 9.86
C ILE A 22 17.80 -6.49 9.92
N THR A 23 18.36 -5.38 10.37
CA THR A 23 19.82 -5.11 10.29
C THR A 23 20.50 -4.99 11.65
N GLY A 24 19.74 -4.90 12.74
CA GLY A 24 20.26 -4.64 14.09
C GLY A 24 20.59 -3.17 14.38
N LEU A 25 20.42 -2.26 13.41
CA LEU A 25 20.67 -0.83 13.56
C LEU A 25 19.39 -0.10 13.99
N ALA A 26 19.42 0.65 15.08
CA ALA A 26 18.22 1.30 15.65
C ALA A 26 17.77 2.57 14.91
N ASP A 27 18.44 2.95 13.82
CA ASP A 27 18.10 4.13 13.03
C ASP A 27 16.81 3.92 12.20
N ARG A 28 16.17 5.04 11.86
CA ARG A 28 15.06 5.05 10.90
C ARG A 28 15.59 5.00 9.48
N VAL A 29 14.79 4.48 8.56
CA VAL A 29 15.11 4.43 7.13
C VAL A 29 15.34 5.85 6.58
N ASP A 30 14.50 6.81 6.97
CA ASP A 30 14.56 8.20 6.51
C ASP A 30 15.64 9.04 7.19
N ALA A 31 16.43 8.46 8.10
CA ALA A 31 17.56 9.11 8.75
C ALA A 31 18.90 8.87 8.04
N LEU A 32 19.00 7.87 7.17
CA LEU A 32 20.21 7.52 6.45
C LEU A 32 20.09 7.81 4.95
N ASP A 33 21.19 8.24 4.34
CA ASP A 33 21.29 8.33 2.88
C ASP A 33 21.27 6.94 2.23
N PHE A 34 20.95 6.89 0.95
CA PHE A 34 20.86 5.62 0.23
C PHE A 34 22.19 4.86 0.19
N ALA A 35 23.31 5.57 0.07
CA ALA A 35 24.63 4.93 0.06
C ALA A 35 24.90 4.17 1.37
N SER A 36 24.52 4.76 2.51
CA SER A 36 24.60 4.12 3.83
C SER A 36 23.64 2.94 3.96
N LEU A 37 22.36 3.11 3.56
CA LEU A 37 21.36 2.02 3.55
C LEU A 37 21.84 0.82 2.72
N ARG A 38 22.50 1.08 1.61
CA ARG A 38 22.99 0.04 0.69
C ARG A 38 24.13 -0.80 1.25
N THR A 39 24.81 -0.35 2.29
CA THR A 39 25.87 -1.13 2.97
C THR A 39 25.33 -2.15 3.97
N LEU A 40 24.04 -2.03 4.35
CA LEU A 40 23.43 -2.89 5.36
C LEU A 40 23.06 -4.25 4.79
N ASP A 41 23.25 -5.29 5.58
CA ASP A 41 22.78 -6.64 5.25
C ASP A 41 21.28 -6.75 5.61
N ALA A 42 20.43 -6.71 4.60
CA ALA A 42 18.99 -6.86 4.74
C ALA A 42 18.49 -8.31 4.57
N GLY A 43 19.41 -9.29 4.46
CA GLY A 43 19.05 -10.69 4.21
C GLY A 43 19.39 -11.67 5.32
N ALA A 44 20.44 -11.43 6.09
CA ALA A 44 20.94 -12.38 7.11
C ALA A 44 19.88 -12.76 8.16
N TRP A 45 18.99 -11.85 8.53
CA TRP A 45 17.87 -12.11 9.46
C TRP A 45 16.95 -13.23 9.01
N LYS A 46 16.81 -13.41 7.69
CA LYS A 46 15.94 -14.43 7.09
C LYS A 46 16.61 -15.79 7.00
N GLY A 47 17.93 -15.82 6.90
CA GLY A 47 18.72 -17.04 6.87
C GLY A 47 20.05 -16.89 6.12
N PRO A 48 20.99 -17.82 6.34
CA PRO A 48 22.35 -17.73 5.76
C PRO A 48 22.39 -17.61 4.24
N SER A 49 21.43 -18.20 3.54
CA SER A 49 21.35 -18.14 2.06
C SER A 49 20.97 -16.76 1.52
N TYR A 50 20.52 -15.85 2.38
CA TYR A 50 20.15 -14.49 2.01
C TYR A 50 21.15 -13.44 2.52
N ALA A 51 22.17 -13.87 3.29
CA ALA A 51 23.18 -12.96 3.83
C ALA A 51 23.84 -12.14 2.72
N GLY A 52 24.06 -10.85 3.00
CA GLY A 52 24.61 -9.90 2.05
C GLY A 52 23.58 -9.31 1.06
N ALA A 53 22.30 -9.66 1.15
CA ALA A 53 21.27 -8.98 0.36
C ALA A 53 21.13 -7.52 0.79
N GLN A 54 21.15 -6.62 -0.18
CA GLN A 54 21.11 -5.18 0.04
C GLN A 54 19.66 -4.66 -0.04
N ILE A 55 19.39 -3.50 0.59
CA ILE A 55 18.13 -2.79 0.44
C ILE A 55 18.04 -2.26 -1.01
N PRO A 56 17.04 -2.68 -1.82
CA PRO A 56 16.94 -2.21 -3.20
C PRO A 56 16.23 -0.87 -3.29
N THR A 57 16.43 -0.17 -4.39
CA THR A 57 15.56 0.95 -4.79
C THR A 57 14.22 0.42 -5.34
N LEU A 58 13.21 1.28 -5.36
CA LEU A 58 11.97 0.97 -6.08
C LEU A 58 12.25 0.74 -7.56
N ALA A 59 13.12 1.55 -8.16
CA ALA A 59 13.54 1.43 -9.55
C ALA A 59 14.03 0.01 -9.90
N GLU A 60 14.98 -0.52 -9.13
CA GLU A 60 15.53 -1.88 -9.30
C GLU A 60 14.43 -2.95 -9.16
N SER A 61 13.52 -2.77 -8.20
CA SER A 61 12.44 -3.73 -7.95
C SER A 61 11.41 -3.74 -9.08
N LEU A 62 11.05 -2.57 -9.61
CA LEU A 62 10.15 -2.43 -10.75
C LEU A 62 10.77 -3.02 -12.03
N ASP A 63 12.06 -2.76 -12.28
CA ASP A 63 12.79 -3.33 -13.44
C ASP A 63 12.80 -4.87 -13.41
N LEU A 64 12.90 -5.45 -12.20
CA LEU A 64 12.82 -6.90 -12.03
C LEU A 64 11.40 -7.45 -12.28
N ALA A 65 10.35 -6.71 -11.90
CA ALA A 65 8.96 -7.15 -11.98
C ALA A 65 8.34 -6.94 -13.37
N LYS A 66 8.79 -5.94 -14.13
CA LYS A 66 8.20 -5.48 -15.39
C LYS A 66 7.96 -6.62 -16.38
N GLY A 67 6.72 -6.72 -16.87
CA GLY A 67 6.29 -7.75 -17.83
C GLY A 67 6.29 -9.18 -17.27
N ARG A 68 6.51 -9.37 -15.97
CA ARG A 68 6.58 -10.68 -15.31
C ARG A 68 5.47 -10.90 -14.29
N ILE A 69 5.15 -9.86 -13.51
CA ILE A 69 4.15 -9.93 -12.45
C ILE A 69 3.64 -8.53 -12.12
N GLY A 70 2.35 -8.44 -11.76
CA GLY A 70 1.80 -7.22 -11.17
C GLY A 70 2.35 -6.98 -9.76
N VAL A 71 2.45 -5.72 -9.34
CA VAL A 71 3.03 -5.33 -8.06
C VAL A 71 2.08 -4.46 -7.26
N TYR A 72 1.81 -4.85 -6.01
CA TYR A 72 1.27 -3.95 -5.00
C TYR A 72 2.42 -3.13 -4.40
N VAL A 73 2.35 -1.81 -4.53
CA VAL A 73 3.30 -0.86 -3.94
C VAL A 73 2.62 -0.16 -2.77
N GLU A 74 3.02 -0.52 -1.55
CA GLU A 74 2.61 0.20 -0.36
C GLU A 74 3.52 1.42 -0.18
N ILE A 75 2.94 2.60 -0.24
CA ILE A 75 3.65 3.84 0.11
C ILE A 75 3.47 4.07 1.61
N LYS A 76 4.57 3.95 2.36
CA LYS A 76 4.57 4.12 3.82
C LYS A 76 4.34 5.58 4.22
N ASN A 77 3.75 5.77 5.40
CA ASN A 77 3.47 7.10 5.91
C ASN A 77 4.75 7.78 6.39
N ALA A 78 5.20 8.80 5.69
CA ALA A 78 6.43 9.54 5.97
C ALA A 78 6.23 10.79 6.86
N ALA A 79 4.98 11.12 7.22
CA ALA A 79 4.63 12.30 8.00
C ALA A 79 3.37 12.09 8.85
N ASN A 80 3.23 12.85 9.92
CA ASN A 80 1.98 12.89 10.68
C ASN A 80 1.06 13.97 10.12
N ASP A 81 0.08 13.55 9.33
CA ASP A 81 -0.86 14.44 8.64
C ASP A 81 -2.20 14.62 9.38
N GLY A 82 -2.28 14.34 10.68
CA GLY A 82 -3.54 14.37 11.44
C GLY A 82 -4.35 15.65 11.25
N ALA A 83 -3.72 16.83 11.39
CA ALA A 83 -4.38 18.12 11.21
C ALA A 83 -4.84 18.34 9.75
N LEU A 84 -4.04 17.92 8.77
CA LEU A 84 -4.38 17.98 7.35
C LEU A 84 -5.56 17.07 7.01
N LEU A 85 -5.63 15.87 7.59
CA LEU A 85 -6.75 14.96 7.41
C LEU A 85 -8.08 15.55 7.93
N GLU A 86 -8.06 16.18 9.11
CA GLU A 86 -9.23 16.87 9.65
C GLU A 86 -9.65 18.07 8.76
N GLN A 87 -8.68 18.82 8.24
CA GLN A 87 -8.94 19.92 7.29
C GLN A 87 -9.61 19.39 6.00
N ILE A 88 -9.09 18.29 5.42
CA ILE A 88 -9.67 17.68 4.21
C ILE A 88 -11.09 17.19 4.49
N LEU A 89 -11.34 16.54 5.63
CA LEU A 89 -12.68 16.08 5.99
C LEU A 89 -13.65 17.25 6.17
N ALA A 90 -13.22 18.32 6.84
CA ALA A 90 -14.06 19.52 7.04
C ALA A 90 -14.43 20.19 5.71
N MET A 91 -13.47 20.36 4.79
CA MET A 91 -13.75 20.93 3.44
C MET A 91 -14.56 19.98 2.55
N SER A 92 -14.70 18.71 2.95
CA SER A 92 -15.44 17.66 2.23
C SER A 92 -16.80 17.38 2.86
N GLU A 93 -17.24 18.18 3.82
CA GLU A 93 -18.57 17.99 4.45
C GLU A 93 -19.67 18.07 3.39
N GLY A 94 -20.58 17.09 3.40
CA GLY A 94 -21.65 16.99 2.40
C GLY A 94 -21.23 16.55 1.00
N VAL A 95 -19.94 16.29 0.75
CA VAL A 95 -19.43 15.79 -0.53
C VAL A 95 -19.30 14.27 -0.49
N PRO A 96 -20.16 13.50 -1.16
CA PRO A 96 -20.08 12.04 -1.12
C PRO A 96 -18.89 11.47 -1.88
N VAL A 97 -18.56 12.08 -3.05
CA VAL A 97 -17.47 11.69 -3.93
C VAL A 97 -16.78 12.95 -4.45
N MET A 98 -15.47 12.92 -4.49
CA MET A 98 -14.62 14.02 -4.94
C MET A 98 -14.89 14.38 -6.41
N THR A 99 -15.19 15.66 -6.67
CA THR A 99 -15.24 16.24 -8.01
C THR A 99 -13.88 16.83 -8.38
N ASP A 100 -13.65 17.17 -9.66
CA ASP A 100 -12.41 17.82 -10.11
C ASP A 100 -12.12 19.13 -9.37
N ALA A 101 -13.15 19.92 -9.08
CA ALA A 101 -13.00 21.18 -8.33
C ALA A 101 -12.60 20.90 -6.87
N HIS A 102 -13.13 19.81 -6.29
CA HIS A 102 -12.81 19.38 -4.95
C HIS A 102 -11.40 18.79 -4.88
N ALA A 103 -11.02 17.98 -5.85
CA ALA A 103 -9.68 17.42 -5.99
C ALA A 103 -8.59 18.52 -6.00
N ARG A 104 -8.82 19.60 -6.75
CA ARG A 104 -7.90 20.76 -6.75
C ARG A 104 -7.75 21.41 -5.38
N LYS A 105 -8.84 21.53 -4.60
CA LYS A 105 -8.79 22.09 -3.24
C LYS A 105 -8.03 21.17 -2.28
N ILE A 106 -8.28 19.87 -2.36
CA ILE A 106 -7.57 18.86 -1.55
C ILE A 106 -6.08 18.89 -1.87
N LEU A 107 -5.71 18.86 -3.15
CA LEU A 107 -4.32 18.90 -3.57
C LEU A 107 -3.61 20.20 -3.14
N ALA A 108 -4.27 21.36 -3.28
CA ALA A 108 -3.72 22.63 -2.81
C ALA A 108 -3.44 22.63 -1.30
N ALA A 109 -4.37 22.10 -0.48
CA ALA A 109 -4.15 21.96 0.96
C ALA A 109 -2.99 21.00 1.30
N ILE A 110 -2.83 19.92 0.55
CA ILE A 110 -1.72 18.98 0.69
C ILE A 110 -0.39 19.68 0.32
N GLU A 111 -0.35 20.43 -0.77
CA GLU A 111 0.84 21.18 -1.20
C GLU A 111 1.22 22.27 -0.20
N GLU A 112 0.25 23.02 0.31
CA GLU A 112 0.47 24.06 1.33
C GLU A 112 1.00 23.48 2.64
N SER A 113 0.63 22.25 3.01
CA SER A 113 1.08 21.59 4.22
C SER A 113 2.57 21.22 4.19
N GLY A 114 3.17 21.07 3.01
CA GLY A 114 4.57 20.66 2.83
C GLY A 114 4.86 19.23 3.31
N THR A 115 3.84 18.36 3.38
CA THR A 115 4.00 17.00 3.91
C THR A 115 4.97 16.16 3.08
N LYS A 116 5.84 15.38 3.75
CA LYS A 116 6.73 14.42 3.10
C LYS A 116 5.98 13.32 2.35
N ASN A 117 4.73 13.06 2.71
CA ASN A 117 3.86 12.11 2.00
C ASN A 117 3.63 12.53 0.55
N LEU A 118 3.54 13.83 0.25
CA LEU A 118 3.44 14.35 -1.11
C LEU A 118 4.70 14.03 -1.92
N GLU A 119 5.88 14.29 -1.35
CA GLU A 119 7.17 14.04 -2.02
C GLU A 119 7.34 12.54 -2.34
N LEU A 120 7.15 11.67 -1.34
CA LEU A 120 7.29 10.22 -1.51
C LEU A 120 6.31 9.70 -2.57
N THR A 121 5.05 10.16 -2.53
CA THR A 121 4.04 9.74 -3.51
C THR A 121 4.44 10.17 -4.92
N ARG A 122 4.77 11.44 -5.13
CA ARG A 122 5.16 11.96 -6.46
C ARG A 122 6.38 11.24 -7.04
N LYS A 123 7.41 10.98 -6.23
CA LYS A 123 8.60 10.22 -6.65
C LYS A 123 8.24 8.79 -7.03
N THR A 124 7.40 8.12 -6.24
CA THR A 124 6.92 6.76 -6.54
C THR A 124 6.16 6.72 -7.86
N LEU A 125 5.21 7.64 -8.07
CA LEU A 125 4.46 7.74 -9.32
C LEU A 125 5.35 8.02 -10.53
N ALA A 126 6.34 8.90 -10.39
CA ALA A 126 7.30 9.21 -11.45
C ALA A 126 8.09 7.96 -11.87
N LEU A 127 8.63 7.19 -10.92
CA LEU A 127 9.38 5.95 -11.18
C LEU A 127 8.55 4.87 -11.90
N ILE A 128 7.25 4.78 -11.56
CA ILE A 128 6.32 3.86 -12.22
C ILE A 128 6.06 4.29 -13.67
N ARG A 129 5.81 5.59 -13.90
CA ARG A 129 5.57 6.16 -15.24
C ARG A 129 6.79 6.07 -16.15
N GLU A 130 7.97 6.36 -15.64
CA GLU A 130 9.24 6.19 -16.39
C GLU A 130 9.42 4.78 -16.94
N ARG A 131 8.83 3.79 -16.24
CA ARG A 131 8.88 2.38 -16.63
C ARG A 131 7.66 1.90 -17.43
N HIS A 132 6.68 2.76 -17.62
CA HIS A 132 5.40 2.42 -18.29
C HIS A 132 4.72 1.20 -17.64
N MET A 133 4.67 1.19 -16.29
CA MET A 133 4.08 0.08 -15.50
C MET A 133 2.74 0.43 -14.86
N GLU A 134 2.07 1.51 -15.27
CA GLU A 134 0.84 2.01 -14.66
C GLU A 134 -0.26 0.96 -14.55
N LYS A 135 -0.32 0.05 -15.52
CA LYS A 135 -1.31 -1.05 -15.57
C LYS A 135 -0.91 -2.31 -14.80
N GLU A 136 0.37 -2.41 -14.43
CA GLU A 136 0.92 -3.55 -13.68
C GLU A 136 0.99 -3.27 -12.18
N ILE A 137 0.74 -2.01 -11.77
CA ILE A 137 0.89 -1.56 -10.38
C ILE A 137 -0.47 -1.28 -9.75
N VAL A 138 -0.59 -1.68 -8.48
CA VAL A 138 -1.60 -1.20 -7.55
C VAL A 138 -0.89 -0.38 -6.47
N ILE A 139 -1.23 0.88 -6.33
CA ILE A 139 -0.78 1.72 -5.22
C ILE A 139 -1.68 1.43 -4.02
N GLN A 140 -1.07 1.26 -2.86
CA GLN A 140 -1.81 1.16 -1.60
C GLN A 140 -1.12 1.93 -0.48
N SER A 141 -1.89 2.42 0.48
CA SER A 141 -1.35 3.11 1.66
C SER A 141 -2.38 3.14 2.80
N PHE A 142 -1.89 3.21 4.03
CA PHE A 142 -2.69 3.55 5.21
C PHE A 142 -2.97 5.05 5.33
N SER A 143 -2.26 5.89 4.56
CA SER A 143 -2.44 7.34 4.58
C SER A 143 -3.47 7.78 3.56
N PRO A 144 -4.62 8.38 3.97
CA PRO A 144 -5.56 8.99 3.05
C PRO A 144 -4.95 10.13 2.22
N VAL A 145 -3.92 10.82 2.73
CA VAL A 145 -3.19 11.87 1.99
C VAL A 145 -2.46 11.27 0.80
N ILE A 146 -1.72 10.17 1.01
CA ILE A 146 -1.03 9.44 -0.07
C ILE A 146 -2.04 8.93 -1.10
N CYS A 147 -3.15 8.33 -0.64
CA CYS A 147 -4.22 7.88 -1.53
C CYS A 147 -4.83 9.04 -2.33
N ALA A 148 -5.05 10.21 -1.71
CA ALA A 148 -5.57 11.39 -2.38
C ALA A 148 -4.62 11.90 -3.47
N VAL A 149 -3.32 12.05 -3.15
CA VAL A 149 -2.31 12.47 -4.13
C VAL A 149 -2.26 11.49 -5.31
N ALA A 150 -2.16 10.18 -5.03
CA ALA A 150 -2.09 9.16 -6.07
C ALA A 150 -3.36 9.17 -6.95
N ARG A 151 -4.55 9.28 -6.35
CA ARG A 151 -5.83 9.28 -7.08
C ARG A 151 -6.03 10.54 -7.92
N ILE A 152 -5.54 11.69 -7.44
CA ILE A 152 -5.68 12.99 -8.15
C ILE A 152 -4.65 13.12 -9.26
N GLU A 153 -3.38 12.80 -8.97
CA GLU A 153 -2.28 13.04 -9.92
C GLU A 153 -2.05 11.86 -10.89
N ALA A 154 -2.54 10.66 -10.56
CA ALA A 154 -2.39 9.46 -11.39
C ALA A 154 -3.73 8.73 -11.56
N PRO A 155 -4.75 9.38 -12.17
CA PRO A 155 -6.08 8.77 -12.34
C PRO A 155 -6.07 7.50 -13.20
N GLU A 156 -5.03 7.28 -13.97
CA GLU A 156 -4.79 6.07 -14.76
C GLU A 156 -4.34 4.86 -13.93
N MET A 157 -3.88 5.09 -12.70
CA MET A 157 -3.39 4.03 -11.81
C MET A 157 -4.48 3.54 -10.87
N ARG A 158 -4.38 2.28 -10.51
CA ARG A 158 -5.22 1.70 -9.47
C ARG A 158 -4.71 2.07 -8.09
N VAL A 159 -5.58 2.68 -7.27
CA VAL A 159 -5.28 3.09 -5.88
C VAL A 159 -6.25 2.41 -4.94
N GLU A 160 -5.75 1.76 -3.90
CA GLU A 160 -6.52 1.05 -2.89
C GLU A 160 -6.13 1.52 -1.49
N PHE A 161 -7.09 1.55 -0.57
CA PHE A 161 -6.87 2.01 0.79
C PHE A 161 -6.54 0.84 1.72
N LEU A 162 -5.37 0.86 2.36
CA LEU A 162 -5.03 -0.05 3.44
C LEU A 162 -5.67 0.43 4.74
N ALA A 163 -6.39 -0.45 5.40
CA ALA A 163 -7.09 -0.10 6.62
C ALA A 163 -7.33 -1.31 7.51
N GLY A 164 -7.68 -1.05 8.78
CA GLY A 164 -8.10 -2.07 9.72
C GLY A 164 -8.97 -1.45 10.80
N ALA A 165 -10.06 -2.13 11.12
CA ALA A 165 -10.93 -1.80 12.24
C ALA A 165 -11.43 -3.10 12.86
N GLU A 166 -11.41 -3.19 14.18
CA GLU A 166 -12.03 -4.32 14.87
C GLU A 166 -13.51 -4.45 14.46
N PRO A 167 -14.08 -5.67 14.44
CA PRO A 167 -15.44 -5.91 13.97
C PRO A 167 -16.50 -5.06 14.67
N ASP A 168 -16.32 -4.76 15.96
CA ASP A 168 -17.21 -3.95 16.81
C ASP A 168 -16.92 -2.46 16.75
N LYS A 169 -15.86 -2.01 16.08
CA LYS A 169 -15.50 -0.60 15.90
C LYS A 169 -16.17 -0.02 14.67
N HIS A 170 -17.46 0.27 14.79
CA HIS A 170 -18.27 0.79 13.69
C HIS A 170 -17.84 2.18 13.23
N GLU A 171 -17.40 3.05 14.16
CA GLU A 171 -16.95 4.41 13.84
C GLU A 171 -15.65 4.39 13.03
N ASP A 172 -14.70 3.51 13.37
CA ASP A 172 -13.49 3.33 12.61
C ASP A 172 -13.79 2.82 11.19
N TRP A 173 -14.73 1.88 11.07
CA TRP A 173 -15.15 1.39 9.77
C TRP A 173 -15.84 2.48 8.93
N ALA A 174 -16.72 3.27 9.50
CA ALA A 174 -17.37 4.39 8.83
C ALA A 174 -16.35 5.43 8.32
N ARG A 175 -15.25 5.66 9.06
CA ARG A 175 -14.15 6.52 8.64
C ARG A 175 -13.38 5.92 7.44
N ILE A 176 -13.15 4.61 7.45
CA ILE A 176 -12.54 3.91 6.30
C ILE A 176 -13.40 4.06 5.06
N GLU A 177 -14.70 3.77 5.18
CA GLU A 177 -15.67 3.96 4.09
C GLU A 177 -15.68 5.41 3.59
N ARG A 178 -15.72 6.37 4.52
CA ARG A 178 -15.72 7.80 4.18
C ARG A 178 -14.53 8.17 3.28
N TRP A 179 -13.30 7.73 3.61
CA TRP A 179 -12.13 7.99 2.78
C TRP A 179 -12.18 7.25 1.43
N ALA A 180 -12.53 5.97 1.44
CA ALA A 180 -12.60 5.17 0.22
C ALA A 180 -13.61 5.71 -0.79
N PHE A 181 -14.77 6.22 -0.31
CA PHE A 181 -15.81 6.78 -1.16
C PHE A 181 -15.49 8.22 -1.58
N LEU A 182 -15.07 9.08 -0.63
CA LEU A 182 -14.72 10.47 -0.93
C LEU A 182 -13.69 10.54 -2.05
N LEU A 183 -12.62 9.75 -1.95
CA LEU A 183 -11.52 9.74 -2.92
C LEU A 183 -11.81 8.86 -4.14
N ASP A 184 -12.96 8.21 -4.21
CA ASP A 184 -13.33 7.26 -5.26
C ASP A 184 -12.22 6.21 -5.50
N LEU A 185 -11.72 5.60 -4.44
CA LEU A 185 -10.67 4.60 -4.52
C LEU A 185 -11.19 3.30 -5.14
N HIS A 186 -10.31 2.54 -5.77
CA HIS A 186 -10.64 1.31 -6.47
C HIS A 186 -10.94 0.13 -5.54
N GLY A 187 -10.41 0.16 -4.32
CA GLY A 187 -10.60 -0.93 -3.37
C GLY A 187 -10.20 -0.54 -1.95
N VAL A 188 -10.53 -1.45 -1.02
CA VAL A 188 -10.16 -1.37 0.39
C VAL A 188 -9.46 -2.67 0.78
N ASN A 189 -8.25 -2.57 1.29
CA ASN A 189 -7.41 -3.70 1.69
C ASN A 189 -7.37 -3.76 3.20
N ILE A 190 -8.01 -4.77 3.80
CA ILE A 190 -8.24 -4.82 5.25
C ILE A 190 -7.46 -5.95 5.94
N SER A 191 -7.17 -5.75 7.23
CA SER A 191 -6.66 -6.84 8.07
C SER A 191 -7.69 -7.96 8.18
N TYR A 192 -7.23 -9.22 8.31
CA TYR A 192 -8.14 -10.36 8.49
C TYR A 192 -9.05 -10.19 9.71
N GLY A 193 -8.56 -9.60 10.80
CA GLY A 193 -9.37 -9.28 11.99
C GLY A 193 -10.54 -8.32 11.70
N SER A 194 -10.43 -7.51 10.65
CA SER A 194 -11.49 -6.58 10.22
C SER A 194 -12.55 -7.23 9.32
N LEU A 195 -12.33 -8.47 8.86
CA LEU A 195 -13.15 -9.12 7.84
C LEU A 195 -14.51 -9.58 8.39
N THR A 196 -15.59 -9.08 7.79
CA THR A 196 -16.95 -9.57 8.02
C THR A 196 -17.72 -9.66 6.70
N SER A 197 -18.72 -10.53 6.64
CA SER A 197 -19.57 -10.66 5.45
C SER A 197 -20.30 -9.35 5.10
N GLY A 198 -20.71 -8.57 6.09
CA GLY A 198 -21.34 -7.26 5.89
C GLY A 198 -20.41 -6.26 5.23
N ARG A 199 -19.15 -6.16 5.66
CA ARG A 199 -18.14 -5.27 5.07
C ARG A 199 -17.81 -5.67 3.63
N VAL A 200 -17.69 -6.98 3.36
CA VAL A 200 -17.50 -7.49 1.99
C VAL A 200 -18.67 -7.10 1.09
N ALA A 201 -19.90 -7.24 1.57
CA ALA A 201 -21.09 -6.88 0.81
C ALA A 201 -21.11 -5.39 0.45
N VAL A 202 -20.90 -4.50 1.43
CA VAL A 202 -20.87 -3.03 1.20
C VAL A 202 -19.81 -2.63 0.18
N VAL A 203 -18.57 -3.14 0.30
CA VAL A 203 -17.50 -2.82 -0.63
C VAL A 203 -17.82 -3.32 -2.05
N ARG A 204 -18.36 -4.54 -2.17
CA ARG A 204 -18.75 -5.11 -3.46
C ARG A 204 -19.93 -4.36 -4.11
N GLU A 205 -20.96 -4.03 -3.34
CA GLU A 205 -22.12 -3.29 -3.84
C GLU A 205 -21.73 -1.89 -4.34
N SER A 206 -20.67 -1.32 -3.78
CA SER A 206 -20.10 -0.06 -4.25
C SER A 206 -19.23 -0.19 -5.53
N GLY A 207 -19.08 -1.40 -6.08
CA GLY A 207 -18.23 -1.66 -7.24
C GLY A 207 -16.73 -1.64 -6.95
N LYS A 208 -16.33 -1.64 -5.67
CA LYS A 208 -14.94 -1.62 -5.23
C LYS A 208 -14.45 -3.04 -4.92
N THR A 209 -13.14 -3.25 -4.96
CA THR A 209 -12.52 -4.53 -4.60
C THR A 209 -12.11 -4.58 -3.13
N MET A 210 -11.99 -5.78 -2.60
CA MET A 210 -11.47 -6.03 -1.27
C MET A 210 -10.31 -7.02 -1.32
N ALA A 211 -9.13 -6.62 -0.81
CA ALA A 211 -8.05 -7.52 -0.46
C ALA A 211 -7.97 -7.71 1.05
N VAL A 212 -7.47 -8.85 1.50
CA VAL A 212 -7.33 -9.17 2.93
C VAL A 212 -5.90 -9.56 3.25
N TRP A 213 -5.31 -8.91 4.27
CA TRP A 213 -3.94 -9.12 4.75
C TRP A 213 -3.89 -9.36 6.26
N THR A 214 -2.84 -9.94 6.84
CA THR A 214 -1.97 -10.91 6.22
C THR A 214 -2.50 -12.28 6.54
N VAL A 215 -2.83 -13.10 5.56
CA VAL A 215 -3.55 -14.37 5.73
C VAL A 215 -2.63 -15.53 5.38
N ASP A 216 -2.05 -16.19 6.40
CA ASP A 216 -1.10 -17.30 6.23
C ASP A 216 -1.69 -18.66 6.60
N ASP A 217 -2.80 -18.67 7.36
CA ASP A 217 -3.51 -19.86 7.76
C ASP A 217 -4.48 -20.37 6.69
N LEU A 218 -4.55 -21.69 6.49
CA LEU A 218 -5.39 -22.29 5.45
C LEU A 218 -6.89 -22.13 5.71
N GLU A 219 -7.34 -22.17 6.95
CA GLU A 219 -8.77 -21.99 7.28
C GLU A 219 -9.18 -20.55 7.05
N GLN A 220 -8.30 -19.58 7.42
CA GLN A 220 -8.52 -18.17 7.11
C GLN A 220 -8.55 -17.91 5.61
N MET A 221 -7.67 -18.54 4.82
CA MET A 221 -7.70 -18.46 3.35
C MET A 221 -9.03 -19.01 2.78
N ARG A 222 -9.52 -20.16 3.31
CA ARG A 222 -10.83 -20.72 2.91
C ARG A 222 -11.97 -19.77 3.26
N HIS A 223 -11.93 -19.16 4.45
CA HIS A 223 -12.91 -18.19 4.89
C HIS A 223 -12.92 -16.96 3.97
N CYS A 224 -11.77 -16.38 3.66
CA CYS A 224 -11.66 -15.28 2.69
C CYS A 224 -12.26 -15.66 1.34
N THR A 225 -11.92 -16.85 0.83
CA THR A 225 -12.46 -17.37 -0.44
C THR A 225 -13.97 -17.55 -0.40
N SER A 226 -14.52 -18.07 0.71
CA SER A 226 -15.97 -18.29 0.86
C SER A 226 -16.76 -16.98 0.90
N LEU A 227 -16.18 -15.90 1.43
CA LEU A 227 -16.77 -14.56 1.41
C LEU A 227 -16.58 -13.85 0.07
N GLY A 228 -15.74 -14.41 -0.82
CA GLY A 228 -15.51 -13.90 -2.16
C GLY A 228 -14.70 -12.62 -2.18
N VAL A 229 -13.67 -12.49 -1.32
CA VAL A 229 -12.71 -11.38 -1.42
C VAL A 229 -11.95 -11.47 -2.75
N ASP A 230 -11.52 -10.33 -3.29
CA ASP A 230 -10.89 -10.26 -4.62
C ASP A 230 -9.42 -10.69 -4.57
N ALA A 231 -8.73 -10.45 -3.44
CA ALA A 231 -7.33 -10.83 -3.27
C ALA A 231 -7.01 -11.23 -1.83
N ILE A 232 -6.02 -12.11 -1.69
CA ILE A 232 -5.43 -12.54 -0.41
C ILE A 232 -3.96 -12.16 -0.43
N ILE A 233 -3.54 -11.33 0.53
CA ILE A 233 -2.16 -10.95 0.75
C ILE A 233 -1.58 -11.90 1.81
N THR A 234 -0.51 -12.62 1.45
CA THR A 234 0.03 -13.72 2.28
C THR A 234 1.55 -13.85 2.13
N ASN A 235 2.22 -14.28 3.21
CA ASN A 235 3.64 -14.66 3.20
C ASN A 235 3.89 -16.06 2.59
N VAL A 236 2.83 -16.83 2.33
CA VAL A 236 2.92 -18.21 1.82
C VAL A 236 2.13 -18.39 0.51
N PRO A 237 2.45 -17.61 -0.56
CA PRO A 237 1.65 -17.55 -1.78
C PRO A 237 1.50 -18.92 -2.46
N SER A 238 2.52 -19.78 -2.43
CA SER A 238 2.44 -21.13 -2.99
C SER A 238 1.35 -21.99 -2.32
N ARG A 239 1.13 -21.81 -1.01
CA ARG A 239 0.08 -22.50 -0.26
C ARG A 239 -1.31 -22.00 -0.69
N CYS A 240 -1.46 -20.69 -0.82
CA CYS A 240 -2.69 -20.04 -1.29
C CYS A 240 -3.03 -20.47 -2.72
N LEU A 241 -2.07 -20.44 -3.64
CA LEU A 241 -2.26 -20.88 -5.03
C LEU A 241 -2.69 -22.35 -5.12
N LYS A 242 -2.12 -23.23 -4.29
CA LYS A 242 -2.52 -24.64 -4.21
C LYS A 242 -3.98 -24.76 -3.73
N LEU A 243 -4.37 -24.02 -2.72
CA LEU A 243 -5.75 -24.00 -2.20
C LEU A 243 -6.75 -23.57 -3.30
N LEU A 244 -6.39 -22.57 -4.09
CA LEU A 244 -7.22 -22.02 -5.17
C LEU A 244 -7.20 -22.87 -6.46
N GLY A 245 -6.51 -24.03 -6.46
CA GLY A 245 -6.33 -24.84 -7.67
C GLY A 245 -5.50 -24.20 -8.78
N ARG A 246 -4.76 -23.14 -8.44
CA ARG A 246 -3.86 -22.40 -9.35
C ARG A 246 -2.43 -22.92 -9.14
N ALA A 247 -2.07 -24.05 -9.75
CA ALA A 247 -0.69 -24.55 -9.70
C ALA A 247 0.26 -23.52 -10.33
N SER A 248 1.37 -23.22 -9.65
CA SER A 248 2.41 -22.37 -10.22
C SER A 248 2.94 -22.99 -11.51
N SER A 249 3.04 -22.22 -12.58
CA SER A 249 3.60 -22.64 -13.87
C SER A 249 5.09 -23.04 -13.80
N ALA A 250 5.72 -22.89 -12.64
CA ALA A 250 7.12 -23.27 -12.38
C ALA A 250 7.36 -24.80 -12.25
N GLN A 251 6.32 -25.63 -12.24
CA GLN A 251 6.45 -27.10 -12.20
C GLN A 251 6.22 -27.79 -13.57
N ARG A 252 6.19 -27.02 -14.67
CA ARG A 252 6.15 -27.57 -16.01
C ARG A 252 7.48 -27.31 -16.72
N LYS A 253 8.56 -27.92 -16.22
CA LYS A 253 9.75 -28.22 -17.02
C LYS A 253 10.41 -29.48 -16.44
#